data_650b9431f3d84672029bbff1d4daef18
#
_entry.id   650b9431f3d84672029bbff1d4daef18
#
_cell.length_a   1.000
_cell.length_b   1.000
_cell.length_c   1.000
_cell.angle_alpha   90.00
_cell.angle_beta   90.00
_cell.angle_gamma   90.00
#
_symmetry.space_group_name_H-M   'P 1'
#
loop_
_entity.id
_entity.type
_entity.pdbx_description
1 polymer ?
#
loop_
_entity_poly.entity_id
_entity_poly.type
_entity_poly.pdbx_seq_one_letter_code
_entity_poly.pdbx_strand_id
1 'polypeptide(L)'
;MPMISERILEKNFIRYFEDLNIENEARSAIIEEKRNDQYEKQMNDLRSELNRIRNRREKWQYAWANELINDEEFTKRMAEEQERETEVKQKLNEMNIKQSNQEFNDEIITLLSNAIANWNLLSANEKKQLLQMTVDKIVVDKVDAKRRDDRVKILEVVFK
;
A
#
# COMPACT_ATOMS: atom_id res chain seq x y z
N MET A 1 -34.46 -8.59 10.03
CA MET A 1 -33.48 -8.50 8.91
C MET A 1 -33.61 -9.74 8.04
N PRO A 2 -33.78 -9.64 6.73
CA PRO A 2 -33.79 -10.81 5.87
C PRO A 2 -32.38 -11.41 5.84
N MET A 3 -32.27 -12.67 6.27
CA MET A 3 -30.98 -13.41 6.29
C MET A 3 -30.47 -13.58 4.84
N ILE A 4 -29.20 -13.25 4.62
CA ILE A 4 -28.45 -13.59 3.41
C ILE A 4 -27.99 -15.03 3.58
N SER A 5 -28.29 -15.91 2.62
CA SER A 5 -27.83 -17.29 2.66
C SER A 5 -26.31 -17.32 2.47
N GLU A 6 -25.60 -18.06 3.33
CA GLU A 6 -24.15 -18.26 3.25
C GLU A 6 -23.71 -18.69 1.85
N ARG A 7 -24.42 -19.62 1.23
CA ARG A 7 -24.15 -20.09 -0.14
C ARG A 7 -24.22 -18.97 -1.19
N ILE A 8 -25.13 -18.01 -1.04
CA ILE A 8 -25.26 -16.87 -1.96
C ILE A 8 -24.10 -15.90 -1.76
N LEU A 9 -23.73 -15.65 -0.51
CA LEU A 9 -22.61 -14.79 -0.17
C LEU A 9 -21.29 -15.38 -0.67
N GLU A 10 -21.07 -16.69 -0.43
CA GLU A 10 -19.89 -17.42 -0.90
C GLU A 10 -19.73 -17.34 -2.43
N LYS A 11 -20.81 -17.61 -3.17
CA LYS A 11 -20.79 -17.54 -4.63
C LYS A 11 -20.46 -16.14 -5.17
N ASN A 12 -21.05 -15.11 -4.55
CA ASN A 12 -20.78 -13.74 -4.97
C ASN A 12 -19.39 -13.26 -4.54
N PHE A 13 -18.84 -13.79 -3.44
CA PHE A 13 -17.47 -13.53 -3.01
C PHE A 13 -16.46 -14.11 -4.02
N ILE A 14 -16.65 -15.35 -4.47
CA ILE A 14 -15.81 -15.96 -5.50
C ILE A 14 -15.86 -15.12 -6.79
N ARG A 15 -17.06 -14.76 -7.27
CA ARG A 15 -17.22 -13.95 -8.47
C ARG A 15 -16.56 -12.58 -8.34
N TYR A 16 -16.68 -11.92 -7.20
CA TYR A 16 -16.04 -10.64 -6.94
C TYR A 16 -14.52 -10.73 -7.07
N PHE A 17 -13.91 -11.80 -6.57
CA PHE A 17 -12.47 -12.03 -6.71
C PHE A 17 -12.05 -12.42 -8.12
N GLU A 18 -12.84 -13.23 -8.82
CA GLU A 18 -12.59 -13.54 -10.23
C GLU A 18 -12.60 -12.28 -11.10
N ASP A 19 -13.58 -11.40 -10.88
CA ASP A 19 -13.69 -10.12 -11.59
C ASP A 19 -12.49 -9.19 -11.23
N LEU A 20 -12.08 -9.13 -9.97
CA LEU A 20 -10.89 -8.37 -9.53
C LEU A 20 -9.60 -8.91 -10.15
N ASN A 21 -9.43 -10.23 -10.25
CA ASN A 21 -8.25 -10.83 -10.87
C ASN A 21 -8.16 -10.49 -12.36
N ILE A 22 -9.25 -10.56 -13.10
CA ILE A 22 -9.28 -10.22 -14.52
C ILE A 22 -8.95 -8.75 -14.72
N GLU A 23 -9.48 -7.84 -13.89
CA GLU A 23 -9.15 -6.41 -13.94
C GLU A 23 -7.69 -6.12 -13.53
N ASN A 24 -7.18 -6.83 -12.52
CA ASN A 24 -5.81 -6.66 -12.05
C ASN A 24 -4.79 -7.19 -13.04
N GLU A 25 -4.98 -8.37 -13.63
CA GLU A 25 -4.06 -8.92 -14.65
C GLU A 25 -3.95 -8.03 -15.88
N ALA A 26 -5.07 -7.40 -16.31
CA ALA A 26 -5.06 -6.50 -17.46
C ALA A 26 -4.44 -5.12 -17.16
N ARG A 27 -4.55 -4.63 -15.91
CA ARG A 27 -4.06 -3.31 -15.48
C ARG A 27 -2.68 -3.35 -14.84
N SER A 28 -2.33 -4.46 -14.15
CA SER A 28 -1.19 -4.50 -13.24
C SER A 28 0.14 -4.35 -13.96
N ALA A 29 0.37 -5.00 -15.09
CA ALA A 29 1.67 -4.97 -15.75
C ALA A 29 2.11 -3.54 -16.15
N ILE A 30 1.21 -2.74 -16.71
CA ILE A 30 1.54 -1.39 -17.21
C ILE A 30 1.53 -0.35 -16.06
N ILE A 31 0.63 -0.52 -15.10
CA ILE A 31 0.49 0.43 -13.97
C ILE A 31 1.58 0.17 -12.92
N GLU A 32 1.92 -1.08 -12.65
CA GLU A 32 3.01 -1.44 -11.75
C GLU A 32 4.37 -0.96 -12.24
N GLU A 33 4.69 -1.16 -13.51
CA GLU A 33 5.95 -0.69 -14.09
C GLU A 33 6.08 0.83 -13.95
N LYS A 34 5.07 1.59 -14.37
CA LYS A 34 5.08 3.06 -14.24
C LYS A 34 5.11 3.55 -12.79
N ARG A 35 4.46 2.83 -11.89
CA ARG A 35 4.41 3.17 -10.46
C ARG A 35 5.73 2.88 -9.77
N ASN A 36 6.36 1.75 -10.08
CA ASN A 36 7.69 1.42 -9.59
C ASN A 36 8.75 2.42 -10.08
N ASP A 37 8.74 2.78 -11.35
CA ASP A 37 9.65 3.79 -11.89
C ASP A 37 9.49 5.14 -11.20
N GLN A 38 8.25 5.57 -10.96
CA GLN A 38 7.97 6.83 -10.27
C GLN A 38 8.39 6.78 -8.80
N TYR A 39 8.15 5.67 -8.13
CA TYR A 39 8.58 5.46 -6.75
C TYR A 39 10.11 5.46 -6.62
N GLU A 40 10.80 4.70 -7.45
CA GLU A 40 12.27 4.65 -7.46
C GLU A 40 12.88 6.03 -7.74
N LYS A 41 12.30 6.77 -8.69
CA LYS A 41 12.74 8.14 -8.98
C LYS A 41 12.59 9.04 -7.77
N GLN A 42 11.43 9.04 -7.10
CA GLN A 42 11.20 9.86 -5.91
C GLN A 42 12.15 9.47 -4.76
N MET A 43 12.39 8.17 -4.54
CA MET A 43 13.33 7.68 -3.54
C MET A 43 14.76 8.13 -3.83
N ASN A 44 15.18 8.08 -5.10
CA ASN A 44 16.50 8.53 -5.52
C ASN A 44 16.67 10.04 -5.39
N ASP A 45 15.62 10.83 -5.70
CA ASP A 45 15.63 12.28 -5.51
C ASP A 45 15.78 12.67 -4.03
N LEU A 46 15.04 11.99 -3.13
CA LEU A 46 15.14 12.22 -1.69
C LEU A 46 16.51 11.80 -1.12
N ARG A 47 17.06 10.67 -1.58
CA ARG A 47 18.42 10.25 -1.19
C ARG A 47 19.49 11.24 -1.68
N SER A 48 19.32 11.75 -2.91
CA SER A 48 20.20 12.77 -3.47
C SER A 48 20.13 14.06 -2.66
N GLU A 49 18.94 14.45 -2.20
CA GLU A 49 18.79 15.63 -1.33
C GLU A 49 19.46 15.44 0.04
N LEU A 50 19.38 14.25 0.65
CA LEU A 50 20.16 13.96 1.87
C LEU A 50 21.67 14.11 1.65
N ASN A 51 22.18 13.66 0.52
CA ASN A 51 23.60 13.84 0.18
C ASN A 51 23.95 15.33 -0.01
N ARG A 52 23.07 16.11 -0.64
CA ARG A 52 23.26 17.57 -0.77
C ARG A 52 23.26 18.26 0.59
N ILE A 53 22.36 17.90 1.49
CA ILE A 53 22.33 18.42 2.86
C ILE A 53 23.65 18.13 3.57
N ARG A 54 24.12 16.88 3.49
CA ARG A 54 25.41 16.47 4.08
C ARG A 54 26.58 17.31 3.54
N ASN A 55 26.66 17.46 2.21
CA ASN A 55 27.71 18.24 1.57
C ASN A 55 27.64 19.73 1.96
N ARG A 56 26.44 20.29 2.13
CA ARG A 56 26.28 21.68 2.60
C ARG A 56 26.76 21.82 4.06
N ARG A 57 26.41 20.87 4.92
CA ARG A 57 26.87 20.86 6.32
C ARG A 57 28.41 20.80 6.41
N GLU A 58 29.06 19.97 5.61
CA GLU A 58 30.52 19.90 5.53
C GLU A 58 31.14 21.24 5.08
N LYS A 59 30.52 21.90 4.11
CA LYS A 59 30.96 23.24 3.66
C LYS A 59 30.80 24.29 4.74
N TRP A 60 29.70 24.28 5.51
CA TRP A 60 29.47 25.22 6.62
C TRP A 60 30.47 24.95 7.76
N GLN A 61 30.77 23.69 8.06
CA GLN A 61 31.78 23.32 9.04
C GLN A 61 33.15 23.82 8.62
N TYR A 62 33.51 23.66 7.37
CA TYR A 62 34.77 24.17 6.83
C TYR A 62 34.84 25.70 6.91
N ALA A 63 33.78 26.40 6.51
CA ALA A 63 33.73 27.86 6.54
C ALA A 63 33.87 28.40 7.98
N TRP A 64 33.19 27.76 8.93
CA TRP A 64 33.30 28.11 10.34
C TRP A 64 34.72 27.83 10.91
N ALA A 65 35.26 26.67 10.62
CA ALA A 65 36.60 26.30 11.07
C ALA A 65 37.74 27.22 10.54
N ASN A 66 37.49 27.86 9.37
CA ASN A 66 38.40 28.84 8.78
C ASN A 66 37.99 30.32 9.06
N GLU A 67 37.14 30.54 10.05
CA GLU A 67 36.72 31.87 10.49
C GLU A 67 36.04 32.71 9.35
N LEU A 68 35.49 32.05 8.31
CA LEU A 68 34.79 32.71 7.20
C LEU A 68 33.36 33.12 7.58
N ILE A 69 32.77 32.49 8.58
CA ILE A 69 31.48 32.78 9.16
C ILE A 69 31.56 32.79 10.68
N ASN A 70 30.70 33.54 11.34
CA ASN A 70 30.67 33.59 12.81
C ASN A 70 29.82 32.48 13.42
N ASP A 71 29.87 32.32 14.74
CA ASP A 71 29.17 31.25 15.48
C ASP A 71 27.64 31.35 15.32
N GLU A 72 27.08 32.56 15.25
CA GLU A 72 25.65 32.77 15.09
C GLU A 72 25.17 32.30 13.71
N GLU A 73 25.89 32.67 12.67
CA GLU A 73 25.57 32.25 11.30
C GLU A 73 25.75 30.74 11.12
N PHE A 74 26.84 30.16 11.66
CA PHE A 74 27.06 28.72 11.65
C PHE A 74 25.91 27.99 12.33
N THR A 75 25.53 28.38 13.54
CA THR A 75 24.45 27.76 14.30
C THR A 75 23.11 27.83 13.53
N LYS A 76 22.79 28.97 12.94
CA LYS A 76 21.62 29.15 12.12
C LYS A 76 21.61 28.21 10.91
N ARG A 77 22.70 28.16 10.14
CA ARG A 77 22.81 27.28 8.96
C ARG A 77 22.70 25.81 9.32
N MET A 78 23.34 25.39 10.42
CA MET A 78 23.27 24.01 10.87
C MET A 78 21.85 23.63 11.31
N ALA A 79 21.12 24.53 11.96
CA ALA A 79 19.72 24.31 12.34
C ALA A 79 18.81 24.18 11.10
N GLU A 80 18.97 25.06 10.10
CA GLU A 80 18.22 24.99 8.82
C GLU A 80 18.46 23.66 8.09
N GLU A 81 19.71 23.19 8.03
CA GLU A 81 20.02 21.90 7.40
C GLU A 81 19.50 20.71 8.21
N GLN A 82 19.46 20.82 9.52
CA GLN A 82 18.90 19.79 10.42
C GLN A 82 17.40 19.65 10.22
N GLU A 83 16.67 20.77 10.09
CA GLU A 83 15.23 20.76 9.81
C GLU A 83 14.94 20.10 8.47
N ARG A 84 15.65 20.48 7.41
CA ARG A 84 15.53 19.87 6.08
C ARG A 84 15.82 18.37 6.08
N GLU A 85 16.87 17.97 6.82
CA GLU A 85 17.23 16.55 6.96
C GLU A 85 16.08 15.75 7.60
N THR A 86 15.46 16.31 8.63
CA THR A 86 14.33 15.70 9.33
C THR A 86 13.12 15.54 8.40
N GLU A 87 12.77 16.58 7.63
CA GLU A 87 11.68 16.53 6.65
C GLU A 87 11.90 15.47 5.56
N VAL A 88 13.13 15.41 5.02
CA VAL A 88 13.45 14.43 3.98
C VAL A 88 13.41 13.01 4.53
N LYS A 89 13.94 12.77 5.73
CA LYS A 89 13.86 11.47 6.40
C LYS A 89 12.43 11.04 6.69
N GLN A 90 11.57 11.97 7.09
CA GLN A 90 10.16 11.69 7.31
C GLN A 90 9.47 11.25 6.01
N LYS A 91 9.69 11.98 4.91
CA LYS A 91 9.14 11.62 3.59
C LYS A 91 9.61 10.25 3.12
N LEU A 92 10.90 9.91 3.31
CA LEU A 92 11.43 8.59 3.00
C LEU A 92 10.73 7.49 3.81
N ASN A 93 10.53 7.72 5.10
CA ASN A 93 9.85 6.77 5.97
C ASN A 93 8.38 6.56 5.56
N GLU A 94 7.66 7.64 5.26
CA GLU A 94 6.27 7.59 4.78
C GLU A 94 6.15 6.80 3.46
N MET A 95 7.11 7.01 2.54
CA MET A 95 7.15 6.26 1.28
C MET A 95 7.42 4.77 1.50
N ASN A 96 8.36 4.41 2.37
CA ASN A 96 8.66 3.02 2.70
C ASN A 96 7.45 2.31 3.33
N ILE A 97 6.73 2.98 4.25
CA ILE A 97 5.51 2.43 4.86
C ILE A 97 4.43 2.20 3.80
N LYS A 98 4.23 3.16 2.88
CA LYS A 98 3.25 3.00 1.80
C LYS A 98 3.56 1.81 0.90
N GLN A 99 4.83 1.63 0.54
CA GLN A 99 5.25 0.50 -0.29
C GLN A 99 5.06 -0.83 0.44
N SER A 100 5.50 -0.92 1.70
CA SER A 100 5.34 -2.14 2.51
C SER A 100 3.87 -2.55 2.67
N ASN A 101 2.98 -1.59 2.92
CA ASN A 101 1.55 -1.86 3.00
C ASN A 101 0.97 -2.36 1.67
N GLN A 102 1.50 -1.88 0.56
CA GLN A 102 1.05 -2.25 -0.77
C GLN A 102 1.53 -3.67 -1.13
N GLU A 103 2.80 -3.99 -0.90
CA GLU A 103 3.36 -5.33 -1.07
C GLU A 103 2.59 -6.36 -0.24
N PHE A 104 2.25 -6.01 1.01
CA PHE A 104 1.43 -6.86 1.88
C PHE A 104 0.02 -7.11 1.31
N ASN A 105 -0.63 -6.08 0.76
CA ASN A 105 -1.94 -6.23 0.12
C ASN A 105 -1.87 -7.12 -1.13
N ASP A 106 -0.83 -6.96 -1.95
CA ASP A 106 -0.63 -7.76 -3.16
C ASP A 106 -0.38 -9.24 -2.82
N GLU A 107 0.38 -9.52 -1.75
CA GLU A 107 0.56 -10.88 -1.22
C GLU A 107 -0.76 -11.50 -0.74
N ILE A 108 -1.59 -10.75 0.00
CA ILE A 108 -2.91 -11.21 0.45
C ILE A 108 -3.81 -11.52 -0.76
N ILE A 109 -3.85 -10.65 -1.76
CA ILE A 109 -4.65 -10.85 -2.97
C ILE A 109 -4.19 -12.11 -3.70
N THR A 110 -2.89 -12.31 -3.85
CA THR A 110 -2.32 -13.52 -4.49
C THR A 110 -2.69 -14.79 -3.72
N LEU A 111 -2.60 -14.76 -2.40
CA LEU A 111 -2.94 -15.88 -1.53
C LEU A 111 -4.42 -16.22 -1.62
N LEU A 112 -5.29 -15.22 -1.61
CA LEU A 112 -6.73 -15.38 -1.78
C LEU A 112 -7.09 -15.90 -3.17
N SER A 113 -6.45 -15.40 -4.22
CA SER A 113 -6.67 -15.87 -5.60
C SER A 113 -6.36 -17.34 -5.74
N ASN A 114 -5.22 -17.79 -5.19
CA ASN A 114 -4.84 -19.19 -5.17
C ASN A 114 -5.82 -20.05 -4.36
N ALA A 115 -6.30 -19.56 -3.22
CA ALA A 115 -7.27 -20.26 -2.40
C ALA A 115 -8.65 -20.32 -3.08
N ILE A 116 -9.06 -19.28 -3.80
CA ILE A 116 -10.32 -19.25 -4.55
C ILE A 116 -10.28 -20.20 -5.74
N ALA A 117 -9.16 -20.29 -6.45
CA ALA A 117 -8.98 -21.28 -7.52
C ALA A 117 -9.18 -22.73 -7.01
N ASN A 118 -8.85 -22.99 -5.75
CA ASN A 118 -9.00 -24.29 -5.09
C ASN A 118 -10.15 -24.33 -4.08
N TRP A 119 -11.08 -23.39 -4.14
CA TRP A 119 -12.12 -23.19 -3.13
C TRP A 119 -12.96 -24.42 -2.82
N ASN A 120 -13.28 -25.19 -3.85
CA ASN A 120 -14.07 -26.41 -3.71
C ASN A 120 -13.33 -27.55 -3.00
N LEU A 121 -12.01 -27.48 -2.90
CA LEU A 121 -11.17 -28.44 -2.19
C LEU A 121 -11.04 -28.11 -0.70
N LEU A 122 -11.32 -26.86 -0.31
CA LEU A 122 -11.23 -26.41 1.05
C LEU A 122 -12.46 -26.84 1.86
N SER A 123 -12.22 -27.35 3.07
CA SER A 123 -13.26 -27.60 4.04
C SER A 123 -13.88 -26.29 4.57
N ALA A 124 -15.09 -26.35 5.14
CA ALA A 124 -15.76 -25.17 5.70
C ALA A 124 -14.91 -24.46 6.77
N ASN A 125 -14.13 -25.22 7.54
CA ASN A 125 -13.26 -24.66 8.58
C ASN A 125 -12.06 -23.91 7.99
N GLU A 126 -11.43 -24.46 6.96
CA GLU A 126 -10.31 -23.81 6.25
C GLU A 126 -10.76 -22.52 5.55
N LYS A 127 -11.92 -22.54 4.89
CA LYS A 127 -12.53 -21.33 4.31
C LYS A 127 -12.75 -20.24 5.35
N LYS A 128 -13.31 -20.62 6.50
CA LYS A 128 -13.55 -19.70 7.62
C LYS A 128 -12.23 -19.12 8.15
N GLN A 129 -11.23 -19.96 8.40
CA GLN A 129 -9.92 -19.53 8.89
C GLN A 129 -9.25 -18.57 7.89
N LEU A 130 -9.25 -18.91 6.61
CA LEU A 130 -8.70 -18.06 5.56
C LEU A 130 -9.34 -16.66 5.57
N LEU A 131 -10.67 -16.60 5.56
CA LEU A 131 -11.39 -15.33 5.60
C LEU A 131 -11.12 -14.55 6.89
N GLN A 132 -11.08 -15.21 8.03
CA GLN A 132 -10.78 -14.56 9.31
C GLN A 132 -9.35 -14.00 9.38
N MET A 133 -8.40 -14.61 8.70
CA MET A 133 -7.01 -14.14 8.65
C MET A 133 -6.81 -12.96 7.70
N THR A 134 -7.53 -12.95 6.58
CA THR A 134 -7.27 -12.02 5.46
C THR A 134 -8.27 -10.89 5.34
N VAL A 135 -9.53 -11.10 5.74
CA VAL A 135 -10.62 -10.15 5.53
C VAL A 135 -11.05 -9.55 6.87
N ASP A 136 -11.11 -8.22 6.92
CA ASP A 136 -11.66 -7.48 8.05
C ASP A 136 -13.17 -7.29 7.89
N LYS A 137 -13.60 -6.83 6.71
CA LYS A 137 -15.00 -6.48 6.44
C LYS A 137 -15.39 -6.76 5.00
N ILE A 138 -16.63 -7.25 4.82
CA ILE A 138 -17.27 -7.37 3.51
C ILE A 138 -18.50 -6.47 3.49
N VAL A 139 -18.53 -5.51 2.57
CA VAL A 139 -19.69 -4.64 2.35
C VAL A 139 -20.56 -5.24 1.26
N VAL A 140 -21.80 -5.52 1.60
CA VAL A 140 -22.78 -6.13 0.67
C VAL A 140 -23.99 -5.23 0.50
N ASP A 141 -24.54 -5.22 -0.70
CA ASP A 141 -25.79 -4.56 -1.01
C ASP A 141 -26.82 -5.57 -1.52
N LYS A 142 -28.09 -5.28 -1.29
CA LYS A 142 -29.21 -6.03 -1.85
C LYS A 142 -29.74 -5.32 -3.07
N VAL A 143 -29.66 -6.02 -4.20
CA VAL A 143 -30.13 -5.53 -5.48
C VAL A 143 -31.42 -6.28 -5.84
N ASP A 144 -32.38 -5.57 -6.41
CA ASP A 144 -33.58 -6.20 -6.94
C ASP A 144 -33.26 -6.86 -8.28
N ALA A 145 -33.04 -8.18 -8.24
CA ALA A 145 -32.69 -8.97 -9.41
C ALA A 145 -33.62 -10.17 -9.58
N LYS A 146 -33.82 -10.56 -10.83
CA LYS A 146 -34.71 -11.69 -11.20
C LYS A 146 -34.22 -13.03 -10.65
N ARG A 147 -32.88 -13.23 -10.62
CA ARG A 147 -32.27 -14.44 -10.07
C ARG A 147 -31.92 -14.24 -8.60
N ARG A 148 -32.20 -15.25 -7.79
CA ARG A 148 -31.95 -15.21 -6.34
C ARG A 148 -30.48 -14.98 -5.99
N ASP A 149 -29.58 -15.54 -6.77
CA ASP A 149 -28.12 -15.43 -6.57
C ASP A 149 -27.60 -14.01 -6.86
N ASP A 150 -28.24 -13.27 -7.77
CA ASP A 150 -27.85 -11.93 -8.17
C ASP A 150 -28.45 -10.83 -7.26
N ARG A 151 -29.24 -11.20 -6.25
CA ARG A 151 -29.86 -10.25 -5.29
C ARG A 151 -28.91 -9.72 -4.22
N VAL A 152 -27.71 -10.27 -4.15
CA VAL A 152 -26.66 -9.83 -3.22
C VAL A 152 -25.45 -9.45 -4.06
N LYS A 153 -24.99 -8.22 -3.93
CA LYS A 153 -23.77 -7.73 -4.58
C LYS A 153 -22.74 -7.38 -3.53
N ILE A 154 -21.53 -7.84 -3.69
CA ILE A 154 -20.39 -7.38 -2.90
C ILE A 154 -19.93 -6.05 -3.49
N LEU A 155 -19.92 -5.01 -2.68
CA LEU A 155 -19.47 -3.68 -3.05
C LEU A 155 -17.98 -3.50 -2.78
N GLU A 156 -17.51 -4.03 -1.65
CA GLU A 156 -16.16 -3.83 -1.18
C GLU A 156 -15.74 -4.98 -0.25
N VAL A 157 -14.48 -5.37 -0.33
CA VAL A 157 -13.83 -6.25 0.62
C VAL A 157 -12.64 -5.48 1.22
N VAL A 158 -12.65 -5.30 2.54
CA VAL A 158 -11.57 -4.65 3.28
C VAL A 158 -10.68 -5.74 3.86
N PHE A 159 -9.40 -5.69 3.56
CA PHE A 159 -8.39 -6.60 4.10
C PHE A 159 -7.85 -6.08 5.43
N LYS A 160 -7.27 -6.99 6.22
CA LYS A 160 -6.63 -6.66 7.51
C LYS A 160 -5.28 -6.00 7.31
#